data_4536a0608cd373f7f44c8240c3d731c9
#
_entry.id   4536a0608cd373f7f44c8240c3d731c9
#
_cell.length_a   1.000
_cell.length_b   1.000
_cell.length_c   1.000
_cell.angle_alpha   90.00
_cell.angle_beta   90.00
_cell.angle_gamma   90.00
#
_symmetry.space_group_name_H-M   'P 1'
#
loop_
_entity.id
_entity.type
_entity.pdbx_description
1 polymer ?
#
loop_
_entity_poly.entity_id
_entity_poly.type
_entity_poly.pdbx_seq_one_letter_code
_entity_poly.pdbx_strand_id
1 'polypeptide(L)'
;MLLDKMAGLLRSRAEDAMNQEPDMLKKGDAALYTMLQTFAGHRTLTRLFLVEALGAGREFNDRMMEIHASFSRLIKDYLDRAVANGTIAPLNTDIASVAWFGAVNEVVTRWVLTGQPAQLEEAYPALRELLRRSAGLVAQ
;
A
#
# COMPACT_ATOMS: atom_id res chain seq x y z
N MET A 1 1.60 -8.43 19.26
CA MET A 1 1.05 -7.07 19.28
C MET A 1 0.12 -6.88 18.10
N LEU A 2 -0.95 -6.07 18.25
CA LEU A 2 -1.93 -5.88 17.19
C LEU A 2 -1.33 -5.22 15.92
N LEU A 3 -0.39 -4.30 16.12
CA LEU A 3 0.31 -3.68 14.99
C LEU A 3 1.03 -4.70 14.12
N ASP A 4 1.76 -5.60 14.74
CA ASP A 4 2.50 -6.63 14.02
C ASP A 4 1.56 -7.60 13.32
N LYS A 5 0.45 -7.92 13.97
CA LYS A 5 -0.56 -8.81 13.40
C LYS A 5 -1.16 -8.22 12.13
N MET A 6 -1.54 -6.94 12.17
CA MET A 6 -2.10 -6.26 11.01
C MET A 6 -1.07 -6.12 9.88
N ALA A 7 0.15 -5.73 10.22
CA ALA A 7 1.23 -5.61 9.25
C ALA A 7 1.53 -6.95 8.58
N GLY A 8 1.58 -8.04 9.36
CA GLY A 8 1.81 -9.37 8.83
C GLY A 8 0.70 -9.84 7.90
N LEU A 9 -0.55 -9.55 8.27
CA LEU A 9 -1.72 -9.90 7.45
C LEU A 9 -1.69 -9.17 6.10
N LEU A 10 -1.45 -7.86 6.13
CA LEU A 10 -1.37 -7.04 4.93
C LEU A 10 -0.27 -7.53 4.00
N ARG A 11 0.91 -7.75 4.55
CA ARG A 11 2.07 -8.19 3.77
C ARG A 11 1.86 -9.57 3.15
N SER A 12 1.37 -10.51 3.94
CA SER A 12 1.12 -11.88 3.48
C SER A 12 0.11 -11.90 2.35
N ARG A 13 -1.00 -11.18 2.49
CA ARG A 13 -2.04 -11.14 1.45
C ARG A 13 -1.56 -10.44 0.19
N ALA A 14 -0.79 -9.36 0.33
CA ALA A 14 -0.24 -8.66 -0.83
C ALA A 14 0.73 -9.57 -1.61
N GLU A 15 1.62 -10.25 -0.90
CA GLU A 15 2.58 -11.17 -1.53
C GLU A 15 1.87 -12.33 -2.22
N ASP A 16 0.87 -12.91 -1.59
CA ASP A 16 0.08 -14.00 -2.19
C ASP A 16 -0.63 -13.54 -3.47
N ALA A 17 -1.22 -12.35 -3.43
CA ALA A 17 -1.91 -11.79 -4.60
C ALA A 17 -0.92 -11.55 -5.75
N MET A 18 0.26 -11.01 -5.46
CA MET A 18 1.30 -10.79 -6.46
C MET A 18 1.79 -12.10 -7.07
N ASN A 19 1.95 -13.15 -6.24
CA ASN A 19 2.46 -14.43 -6.69
C ASN A 19 1.50 -15.16 -7.64
N GLN A 20 0.22 -14.80 -7.62
CA GLN A 20 -0.79 -15.39 -8.52
C GLN A 20 -0.81 -14.74 -9.90
N GLU A 21 -0.10 -13.62 -10.07
CA GLU A 21 -0.09 -12.89 -11.33
C GLU A 21 1.30 -12.96 -11.98
N PRO A 22 1.40 -13.41 -13.24
CA PRO A 22 2.69 -13.46 -13.92
C PRO A 22 3.12 -12.10 -14.49
N ASP A 23 2.16 -11.23 -14.81
CA ASP A 23 2.42 -9.93 -15.41
C ASP A 23 2.77 -8.89 -14.35
N MET A 24 3.80 -8.10 -14.58
CA MET A 24 4.31 -7.12 -13.62
C MET A 24 3.26 -6.07 -13.24
N LEU A 25 2.52 -5.55 -14.24
CA LEU A 25 1.47 -4.56 -13.97
C LEU A 25 0.33 -5.16 -13.17
N LYS A 26 -0.07 -6.38 -13.52
CA LYS A 26 -1.13 -7.09 -12.80
C LYS A 26 -0.74 -7.45 -11.38
N LYS A 27 0.55 -7.72 -11.14
CA LYS A 27 1.06 -7.91 -9.77
C LYS A 27 0.81 -6.68 -8.90
N GLY A 28 1.14 -5.51 -9.43
CA GLY A 28 0.91 -4.24 -8.73
C GLY A 28 -0.57 -3.98 -8.47
N ASP A 29 -1.40 -4.19 -9.49
CA ASP A 29 -2.86 -4.02 -9.38
C ASP A 29 -3.44 -4.96 -8.32
N ALA A 30 -3.05 -6.23 -8.35
CA ALA A 30 -3.54 -7.24 -7.41
C ALA A 30 -3.14 -6.91 -5.98
N ALA A 31 -1.90 -6.46 -5.77
CA ALA A 31 -1.42 -6.05 -4.45
C ALA A 31 -2.23 -4.87 -3.92
N LEU A 32 -2.43 -3.84 -4.73
CA LEU A 32 -3.19 -2.65 -4.35
C LEU A 32 -4.63 -3.01 -3.97
N TYR A 33 -5.31 -3.76 -4.83
CA TYR A 33 -6.70 -4.14 -4.58
C TYR A 33 -6.83 -4.97 -3.29
N THR A 34 -5.93 -5.93 -3.11
CA THR A 34 -5.92 -6.79 -1.94
C THR A 34 -5.66 -6.01 -0.66
N MET A 35 -4.78 -5.00 -0.71
CA MET A 35 -4.53 -4.12 0.44
C MET A 35 -5.80 -3.36 0.82
N LEU A 36 -6.50 -2.79 -0.16
CA LEU A 36 -7.74 -2.06 0.11
C LEU A 36 -8.81 -3.00 0.68
N GLN A 37 -8.95 -4.20 0.13
CA GLN A 37 -9.90 -5.19 0.64
C GLN A 37 -9.57 -5.58 2.08
N THR A 38 -8.30 -5.77 2.40
CA THR A 38 -7.86 -6.18 3.73
C THR A 38 -8.15 -5.09 4.75
N PHE A 39 -7.86 -3.84 4.41
CA PHE A 39 -8.21 -2.71 5.29
C PHE A 39 -9.72 -2.60 5.48
N ALA A 40 -10.50 -2.74 4.39
CA ALA A 40 -11.95 -2.65 4.45
C ALA A 40 -12.58 -3.75 5.32
N GLY A 41 -12.04 -4.95 5.23
CA GLY A 41 -12.53 -6.11 5.99
C GLY A 41 -12.14 -6.10 7.47
N HIS A 42 -11.24 -5.21 7.87
CA HIS A 42 -10.73 -5.14 9.24
C HIS A 42 -10.72 -3.69 9.75
N ARG A 43 -11.87 -3.03 9.66
CA ARG A 43 -11.96 -1.59 9.96
C ARG A 43 -11.45 -1.22 11.36
N THR A 44 -11.80 -2.00 12.38
CA THR A 44 -11.35 -1.73 13.75
C THR A 44 -9.84 -1.83 13.89
N LEU A 45 -9.22 -2.88 13.32
CA LEU A 45 -7.77 -3.03 13.33
C LEU A 45 -7.09 -1.95 12.49
N THR A 46 -7.71 -1.57 11.38
CA THR A 46 -7.22 -0.49 10.51
C THR A 46 -7.19 0.83 11.25
N ARG A 47 -8.24 1.12 12.01
CA ARG A 47 -8.31 2.34 12.83
C ARG A 47 -7.20 2.35 13.88
N LEU A 48 -7.02 1.24 14.58
CA LEU A 48 -5.95 1.09 15.55
C LEU A 48 -4.58 1.28 14.89
N PHE A 49 -4.37 0.64 13.74
CA PHE A 49 -3.11 0.64 13.01
C PHE A 49 -2.73 2.03 12.47
N LEU A 50 -3.68 2.76 11.89
CA LEU A 50 -3.40 4.02 11.18
C LEU A 50 -3.65 5.29 12.01
N VAL A 51 -4.51 5.21 13.02
CA VAL A 51 -4.93 6.40 13.76
C VAL A 51 -4.51 6.33 15.22
N GLU A 52 -4.96 5.32 15.95
CA GLU A 52 -4.79 5.26 17.40
C GLU A 52 -3.35 4.96 17.82
N ALA A 53 -2.62 4.18 17.03
CA ALA A 53 -1.24 3.83 17.34
C ALA A 53 -0.31 5.04 17.35
N LEU A 54 -0.59 6.07 16.54
CA LEU A 54 0.24 7.28 16.47
C LEU A 54 0.26 8.05 17.79
N GLY A 55 -0.79 7.95 18.59
CA GLY A 55 -0.88 8.63 19.88
C GLY A 55 -0.41 7.80 21.07
N ALA A 56 0.07 6.58 20.85
CA ALA A 56 0.33 5.62 21.93
C ALA A 56 1.75 5.72 22.53
N GLY A 57 2.58 6.67 22.09
CA GLY A 57 3.89 6.93 22.63
C GLY A 57 5.05 6.56 21.72
N ARG A 58 6.27 6.82 22.19
CA ARG A 58 7.49 6.70 21.38
C ARG A 58 7.71 5.26 20.86
N GLU A 59 7.50 4.26 21.72
CA GLU A 59 7.73 2.88 21.34
C GLU A 59 6.83 2.44 20.18
N PHE A 60 5.54 2.83 20.24
CA PHE A 60 4.61 2.57 19.14
C PHE A 60 4.99 3.34 17.88
N ASN A 61 5.45 4.59 18.03
CA ASN A 61 5.87 5.40 16.89
C ASN A 61 7.09 4.78 16.19
N ASP A 62 8.07 4.32 16.96
CA ASP A 62 9.26 3.67 16.41
C ASP A 62 8.88 2.38 15.67
N ARG A 63 7.99 1.57 16.25
CA ARG A 63 7.51 0.34 15.62
C ARG A 63 6.73 0.64 14.35
N MET A 64 5.89 1.68 14.37
CA MET A 64 5.12 2.11 13.19
C MET A 64 6.07 2.53 12.06
N MET A 65 7.13 3.27 12.37
CA MET A 65 8.12 3.69 11.36
C MET A 65 8.85 2.48 10.75
N GLU A 66 9.16 1.46 11.55
CA GLU A 66 9.75 0.23 11.05
C GLU A 66 8.80 -0.50 10.08
N ILE A 67 7.51 -0.54 10.41
CA ILE A 67 6.48 -1.16 9.57
C ILE A 67 6.35 -0.39 8.26
N HIS A 68 6.28 0.94 8.32
CA HIS A 68 6.22 1.79 7.12
C HIS A 68 7.44 1.55 6.23
N ALA A 69 8.63 1.49 6.82
CA ALA A 69 9.86 1.24 6.07
C ALA A 69 9.84 -0.15 5.40
N SER A 70 9.29 -1.14 6.08
CA SER A 70 9.16 -2.49 5.52
C SER A 70 8.26 -2.51 4.28
N PHE A 71 7.11 -1.81 4.34
CA PHE A 71 6.20 -1.72 3.19
C PHE A 71 6.82 -0.91 2.05
N SER A 72 7.51 0.18 2.36
CA SER A 72 8.19 0.97 1.34
C SER A 72 9.26 0.15 0.62
N ARG A 73 9.99 -0.69 1.34
CA ARG A 73 10.96 -1.60 0.72
C ARG A 73 10.30 -2.61 -0.21
N LEU A 74 9.14 -3.14 0.17
CA LEU A 74 8.38 -4.05 -0.69
C LEU A 74 7.98 -3.35 -2.00
N ILE A 75 7.50 -2.12 -1.91
CA ILE A 75 7.14 -1.32 -3.08
C ILE A 75 8.38 -1.01 -3.92
N LYS A 76 9.49 -0.63 -3.27
CA LYS A 76 10.75 -0.33 -3.96
C LYS A 76 11.23 -1.56 -4.74
N ASP A 77 11.21 -2.74 -4.14
CA ASP A 77 11.61 -3.97 -4.81
C ASP A 77 10.77 -4.23 -6.05
N TYR A 78 9.45 -4.01 -5.94
CA TYR A 78 8.54 -4.13 -7.07
C TYR A 78 8.91 -3.14 -8.18
N LEU A 79 9.12 -1.86 -7.82
CA LEU A 79 9.46 -0.82 -8.79
C LEU A 79 10.82 -1.09 -9.46
N ASP A 80 11.81 -1.53 -8.68
CA ASP A 80 13.13 -1.86 -9.23
C ASP A 80 13.04 -2.99 -10.25
N ARG A 81 12.23 -4.01 -9.97
CA ARG A 81 12.00 -5.10 -10.93
C ARG A 81 11.30 -4.61 -12.19
N ALA A 82 10.31 -3.73 -12.03
CA ALA A 82 9.56 -3.18 -13.16
C ALA A 82 10.47 -2.32 -14.05
N VAL A 83 11.39 -1.58 -13.45
CA VAL A 83 12.40 -0.82 -14.21
C VAL A 83 13.35 -1.79 -14.92
N ALA A 84 13.86 -2.81 -14.21
CA ALA A 84 14.82 -3.75 -14.75
C ALA A 84 14.30 -4.53 -15.95
N ASN A 85 13.00 -4.88 -15.94
CA ASN A 85 12.40 -5.62 -17.05
C ASN A 85 11.75 -4.74 -18.13
N GLY A 86 11.90 -3.42 -18.02
CA GLY A 86 11.40 -2.49 -19.04
C GLY A 86 9.92 -2.18 -18.95
N THR A 87 9.21 -2.60 -17.92
CA THR A 87 7.78 -2.34 -17.75
C THR A 87 7.49 -0.85 -17.53
N ILE A 88 8.36 -0.18 -16.76
CA ILE A 88 8.27 1.24 -16.48
C ILE A 88 9.62 1.92 -16.75
N ALA A 89 9.58 3.24 -16.99
CA ALA A 89 10.79 4.02 -17.19
C ALA A 89 11.59 4.15 -15.88
N PRO A 90 12.91 4.33 -15.96
CA PRO A 90 13.72 4.58 -14.76
C PRO A 90 13.21 5.78 -13.98
N LEU A 91 13.17 5.66 -12.64
CA LEU A 91 12.77 6.74 -11.76
C LEU A 91 13.45 6.52 -10.40
N ASN A 92 13.38 7.53 -9.53
CA ASN A 92 13.90 7.40 -8.17
C ASN A 92 12.98 6.51 -7.35
N THR A 93 13.32 5.22 -7.25
CA THR A 93 12.47 4.23 -6.58
C THR A 93 12.46 4.40 -5.06
N ASP A 94 13.48 5.02 -4.46
CA ASP A 94 13.45 5.31 -3.03
C ASP A 94 12.31 6.29 -2.70
N ILE A 95 12.25 7.40 -3.44
CA ILE A 95 11.21 8.41 -3.22
C ILE A 95 9.85 7.90 -3.70
N ALA A 96 9.81 7.26 -4.87
CA ALA A 96 8.55 6.74 -5.43
C ALA A 96 7.87 5.74 -4.49
N SER A 97 8.64 4.86 -3.86
CA SER A 97 8.08 3.86 -2.94
C SER A 97 7.46 4.50 -1.70
N VAL A 98 8.11 5.51 -1.14
CA VAL A 98 7.56 6.26 0.00
C VAL A 98 6.30 7.02 -0.40
N ALA A 99 6.32 7.65 -1.59
CA ALA A 99 5.17 8.38 -2.11
C ALA A 99 3.98 7.46 -2.40
N TRP A 100 4.21 6.29 -2.98
CA TRP A 100 3.16 5.32 -3.24
C TRP A 100 2.53 4.82 -1.94
N PHE A 101 3.37 4.48 -0.97
CA PHE A 101 2.89 4.06 0.34
C PHE A 101 2.04 5.16 0.98
N GLY A 102 2.54 6.41 0.95
CA GLY A 102 1.82 7.56 1.51
C GLY A 102 0.48 7.82 0.82
N ALA A 103 0.41 7.67 -0.50
CA ALA A 103 -0.83 7.86 -1.24
C ALA A 103 -1.91 6.87 -0.77
N VAL A 104 -1.58 5.60 -0.67
CA VAL A 104 -2.52 4.58 -0.21
C VAL A 104 -2.87 4.80 1.26
N ASN A 105 -1.86 5.01 2.09
CA ASN A 105 -2.02 5.20 3.53
C ASN A 105 -2.95 6.37 3.85
N GLU A 106 -2.79 7.49 3.17
CA GLU A 106 -3.62 8.68 3.41
C GLU A 106 -5.08 8.45 3.00
N VAL A 107 -5.30 7.79 1.86
CA VAL A 107 -6.66 7.46 1.41
C VAL A 107 -7.36 6.55 2.41
N VAL A 108 -6.67 5.52 2.89
CA VAL A 108 -7.24 4.58 3.87
C VAL A 108 -7.50 5.28 5.21
N THR A 109 -6.58 6.14 5.64
CA THR A 109 -6.73 6.89 6.90
C THR A 109 -7.97 7.78 6.84
N ARG A 110 -8.16 8.51 5.75
CA ARG A 110 -9.35 9.36 5.58
C ARG A 110 -10.63 8.55 5.53
N TRP A 111 -10.60 7.39 4.89
CA TRP A 111 -11.76 6.50 4.89
C TRP A 111 -12.15 6.09 6.32
N VAL A 112 -11.17 5.73 7.15
CA VAL A 112 -11.42 5.37 8.55
C VAL A 112 -12.04 6.54 9.31
N LEU A 113 -11.54 7.76 9.08
CA LEU A 113 -11.95 8.95 9.81
C LEU A 113 -13.30 9.52 9.33
N THR A 114 -13.57 9.46 8.02
CA THR A 114 -14.72 10.15 7.43
C THR A 114 -15.81 9.21 6.91
N GLY A 115 -15.49 7.94 6.71
CA GLY A 115 -16.40 7.00 6.07
C GLY A 115 -16.53 7.19 4.56
N GLN A 116 -15.64 7.98 3.95
CA GLN A 116 -15.66 8.23 2.50
C GLN A 116 -14.39 7.71 1.83
N PRO A 117 -14.50 6.98 0.70
CA PRO A 117 -15.76 6.58 0.04
C PRO A 117 -16.52 5.55 0.87
N ALA A 118 -17.81 5.34 0.56
CA ALA A 118 -18.66 4.42 1.33
C ALA A 118 -18.05 3.01 1.39
N GLN A 119 -17.53 2.54 0.27
CA GLN A 119 -16.76 1.30 0.19
C GLN A 119 -15.31 1.68 -0.14
N LEU A 120 -14.35 1.29 0.68
CA LEU A 120 -12.95 1.65 0.45
C LEU A 120 -12.46 1.21 -0.94
N GLU A 121 -12.89 0.06 -1.41
CA GLU A 121 -12.50 -0.48 -2.72
C GLU A 121 -12.90 0.43 -3.88
N GLU A 122 -13.85 1.35 -3.68
CA GLU A 122 -14.22 2.34 -4.71
C GLU A 122 -13.05 3.26 -5.06
N ALA A 123 -12.07 3.39 -4.17
CA ALA A 123 -10.87 4.19 -4.44
C ALA A 123 -9.87 3.49 -5.38
N TYR A 124 -10.04 2.19 -5.61
CA TYR A 124 -9.07 1.40 -6.38
C TYR A 124 -8.82 1.93 -7.78
N PRO A 125 -9.84 2.21 -8.62
CA PRO A 125 -9.56 2.68 -9.99
C PRO A 125 -8.74 3.97 -10.04
N ALA A 126 -9.06 4.93 -9.18
CA ALA A 126 -8.35 6.21 -9.13
C ALA A 126 -6.92 6.05 -8.62
N LEU A 127 -6.71 5.26 -7.58
CA LEU A 127 -5.38 4.98 -7.05
C LEU A 127 -4.52 4.23 -8.07
N ARG A 128 -5.09 3.21 -8.70
CA ARG A 128 -4.39 2.46 -9.74
C ARG A 128 -3.91 3.38 -10.86
N GLU A 129 -4.77 4.24 -11.36
CA GLU A 129 -4.44 5.19 -12.41
C GLU A 129 -3.36 6.17 -11.97
N LEU A 130 -3.50 6.73 -10.77
CA LEU A 130 -2.51 7.66 -10.21
C LEU A 130 -1.13 7.01 -10.12
N LEU A 131 -1.06 5.82 -9.55
CA LEU A 131 0.21 5.13 -9.38
C LEU A 131 0.84 4.75 -10.71
N ARG A 132 0.04 4.25 -11.67
CA ARG A 132 0.53 3.91 -13.00
C ARG A 132 1.07 5.14 -13.73
N ARG A 133 0.37 6.26 -13.67
CA ARG A 133 0.82 7.51 -14.30
C ARG A 133 2.08 8.04 -13.66
N SER A 134 2.21 7.92 -12.34
CA SER A 134 3.41 8.36 -11.63
C SER A 134 4.66 7.58 -12.07
N ALA A 135 4.47 6.37 -12.55
CA ALA A 135 5.54 5.51 -13.06
C ALA A 135 5.76 5.66 -14.58
N GLY A 136 5.11 6.64 -15.21
CA GLY A 136 5.27 6.89 -16.63
C GLY A 136 4.37 6.06 -17.54
N LEU A 137 3.40 5.33 -16.97
CA LEU A 137 2.45 4.55 -17.77
C LEU A 137 1.21 5.39 -18.06
N VAL A 138 0.74 5.30 -19.30
CA VAL A 138 -0.50 5.94 -19.70
C VAL A 138 -1.62 4.91 -19.57
N ALA A 139 -2.77 5.32 -19.00
CA ALA A 139 -3.93 4.45 -18.90
C ALA A 139 -4.40 4.02 -20.29
N GLN A 140 -4.67 2.73 -20.45
CA GLN A 140 -5.19 2.18 -21.70
C GLN A 140 -6.60 1.64 -21.49
#